data_e3ba64d28bb9ebe8b7f714ab5f35865d
#
_entry.id   e3ba64d28bb9ebe8b7f714ab5f35865d
#
_cell.length_a   1.000
_cell.length_b   1.000
_cell.length_c   1.000
_cell.angle_alpha   90.00
_cell.angle_beta   90.00
_cell.angle_gamma   90.00
#
_symmetry.space_group_name_H-M   'P 1'
#
loop_
_entity.id
_entity.type
_entity.pdbx_description
1 polymer ?
#
loop_
_entity_poly.entity_id
_entity_poly.type
_entity_poly.pdbx_seq_one_letter_code
_entity_poly.pdbx_strand_id
1 'polypeptide(L)' 'MEKQNNLPTPAQIAYATDLIRKLGYERDRYNLEDMTKRELSSLISDLKWELEGLR' A
#
# COMPACT_ATOMS: atom_id res chain seq x y z
N MET A 1 15.76 15.06 7.58
CA MET A 1 16.46 13.98 7.31
C MET A 1 15.67 12.75 7.44
N GLU A 2 15.16 12.48 8.55
CA GLU A 2 14.37 11.31 8.74
C GLU A 2 13.11 11.32 7.96
N LYS A 3 12.67 12.49 7.53
CA LYS A 3 11.46 12.56 6.77
C LYS A 3 11.53 11.76 5.51
N GLN A 4 12.68 11.80 4.85
CA GLN A 4 12.82 11.07 3.62
C GLN A 4 12.73 9.59 3.82
N ASN A 5 13.17 9.13 4.98
CA ASN A 5 13.12 7.71 5.28
C ASN A 5 11.71 7.25 5.58
N ASN A 6 10.83 8.20 5.86
CA ASN A 6 9.45 7.84 6.16
C ASN A 6 8.57 7.84 4.94
N LEU A 7 9.11 8.24 3.81
CA LEU A 7 8.30 8.27 2.59
C LEU A 7 8.29 6.91 1.93
N PRO A 8 7.16 6.52 1.36
CA PRO A 8 7.10 5.23 0.67
C PRO A 8 8.01 5.23 -0.55
N THR A 9 8.53 4.08 -0.87
CA THR A 9 9.31 3.95 -2.09
C THR A 9 8.37 3.76 -3.27
N PRO A 10 8.85 4.08 -4.48
CA PRO A 10 8.02 3.83 -5.65
C PRO A 10 7.62 2.37 -5.79
N ALA A 11 8.49 1.46 -5.38
CA ALA A 11 8.18 0.05 -5.44
C ALA A 11 7.04 -0.30 -4.50
N GLN A 12 7.02 0.30 -3.31
CA GLN A 12 5.95 0.06 -2.37
C GLN A 12 4.61 0.56 -2.90
N ILE A 13 4.64 1.75 -3.49
CA ILE A 13 3.42 2.33 -4.04
C ILE A 13 2.89 1.47 -5.17
N ALA A 14 3.77 1.01 -6.04
CA ALA A 14 3.36 0.16 -7.15
C ALA A 14 2.77 -1.15 -6.66
N TYR A 15 3.39 -1.73 -5.66
CA TYR A 15 2.93 -3.00 -5.12
C TYR A 15 1.56 -2.84 -4.48
N ALA A 16 1.39 -1.79 -3.68
CA ALA A 16 0.11 -1.55 -3.04
C ALA A 16 -0.97 -1.29 -4.08
N THR A 17 -0.65 -0.53 -5.10
CA THR A 17 -1.60 -0.24 -6.16
C THR A 17 -2.05 -1.53 -6.84
N ASP A 18 -1.12 -2.43 -7.10
CA ASP A 18 -1.44 -3.69 -7.73
C ASP A 18 -2.39 -4.51 -6.86
N LEU A 19 -2.13 -4.55 -5.56
CA LEU A 19 -2.98 -5.29 -4.64
C LEU A 19 -4.38 -4.69 -4.57
N ILE A 20 -4.45 -3.37 -4.54
CA ILE A 20 -5.73 -2.68 -4.49
C ILE A 20 -6.56 -3.04 -5.71
N ARG A 21 -5.93 -3.07 -6.87
CA ARG A 21 -6.63 -3.38 -8.11
C ARG A 21 -7.08 -4.83 -8.14
N LYS A 22 -6.24 -5.72 -7.66
CA LYS A 22 -6.59 -7.12 -7.65
C LYS A 22 -7.77 -7.41 -6.74
N LEU A 23 -7.91 -6.62 -5.67
CA LEU A 23 -9.03 -6.79 -4.76
C LEU A 23 -10.28 -6.07 -5.26
N GLY A 24 -10.15 -5.28 -6.31
CA GLY A 24 -11.31 -4.58 -6.85
C GLY A 24 -11.62 -3.29 -6.13
N TYR A 25 -10.71 -2.82 -5.30
CA TYR A 25 -10.90 -1.55 -4.61
C TYR A 25 -10.46 -0.42 -5.51
N GLU A 26 -10.88 0.78 -5.15
CA GLU A 26 -10.48 1.96 -5.91
C GLU A 26 -9.23 2.57 -5.30
N ARG A 27 -8.23 2.76 -6.13
CA ARG A 27 -6.97 3.30 -5.64
C ARG A 27 -7.15 4.72 -5.10
N ASP A 28 -8.11 5.45 -5.64
CA ASP A 28 -8.31 6.83 -5.23
C ASP A 28 -8.73 6.94 -3.77
N ARG A 29 -9.21 5.88 -3.20
CA ARG A 29 -9.60 5.88 -1.81
C ARG A 29 -8.41 5.83 -0.87
N TYR A 30 -7.25 5.52 -1.41
CA TYR A 30 -6.05 5.37 -0.61
C TYR A 30 -5.06 6.44 -1.01
N ASN A 31 -4.63 7.24 -0.06
CA ASN A 31 -3.64 8.28 -0.32
C ASN A 31 -2.25 7.71 -0.09
N LEU A 32 -1.82 6.86 -1.00
CA LEU A 32 -0.58 6.13 -0.82
C LEU A 32 0.61 7.07 -0.68
N GLU A 33 0.61 8.16 -1.45
CA GLU A 33 1.72 9.09 -1.42
C GLU A 33 1.78 9.89 -0.12
N ASP A 34 0.67 9.96 0.59
CA ASP A 34 0.62 10.67 1.85
C ASP A 34 0.93 9.79 3.04
N MET A 35 1.07 8.52 2.82
CA MET A 35 1.36 7.58 3.89
C MET A 35 2.84 7.56 4.19
N THR A 36 3.18 7.22 5.43
CA THR A 36 4.57 6.94 5.74
C THR A 36 4.90 5.54 5.24
N LYS A 37 6.20 5.27 5.18
CA LYS A 37 6.64 3.96 4.76
C LYS A 37 6.04 2.87 5.64
N ARG A 38 5.97 3.14 6.94
CA ARG A 38 5.42 2.18 7.88
C ARG A 38 3.93 1.95 7.64
N GLU A 39 3.21 3.03 7.42
CA GLU A 39 1.78 2.91 7.19
C GLU A 39 1.50 2.14 5.92
N LEU A 40 2.26 2.42 4.89
CA LEU A 40 2.07 1.73 3.62
C LEU A 40 2.44 0.26 3.74
N SER A 41 3.49 -0.03 4.47
CA SER A 41 3.88 -1.42 4.70
C SER A 41 2.76 -2.18 5.40
N SER A 42 2.14 -1.55 6.37
CA SER A 42 1.04 -2.16 7.09
C SER A 42 -0.15 -2.39 6.16
N LEU A 43 -0.45 -1.41 5.33
CA LEU A 43 -1.54 -1.54 4.38
C LEU A 43 -1.29 -2.67 3.40
N ILE A 44 -0.07 -2.77 2.90
CA ILE A 44 0.27 -3.83 1.97
C ILE A 44 0.06 -5.19 2.62
N SER A 45 0.46 -5.31 3.86
CA SER A 45 0.29 -6.56 4.58
C SER A 45 -1.20 -6.92 4.71
N ASP A 46 -2.02 -5.93 5.03
CA ASP A 46 -3.45 -6.14 5.15
C ASP A 46 -4.06 -6.54 3.82
N LEU A 47 -3.67 -5.87 2.76
CA LEU A 47 -4.21 -6.16 1.44
C LEU A 47 -3.82 -7.55 0.98
N LYS A 48 -2.57 -7.91 1.23
CA LYS A 48 -2.12 -9.24 0.88
C LYS A 48 -2.94 -10.30 1.62
N TRP A 49 -3.15 -10.05 2.89
CA TRP A 49 -3.89 -11.00 3.71
C TRP A 49 -5.31 -11.15 3.19
N GLU A 50 -5.93 -10.04 2.83
CA GLU A 50 -7.28 -10.10 2.28
C GLU A 50 -7.32 -10.85 0.97
N LEU A 51 -6.36 -10.57 0.12
CA LEU A 51 -6.32 -11.21 -1.18
C LEU A 51 -6.18 -12.72 -1.05
N GLU A 52 -5.32 -13.15 -0.17
CA GLU A 52 -5.10 -14.57 0.04
C GLU A 52 -6.27 -15.20 0.77
N GLY A 53 -6.88 -14.45 1.67
CA GLY A 53 -7.97 -14.98 2.45
C GLY A 53 -9.26 -15.12 1.69
N LEU A 54 -9.35 -14.44 0.56
CA LEU A 54 -10.56 -14.52 -0.23
C LEU A 54 -10.69 -15.82 -0.99
N ARG A 55 -9.64 -16.58 -1.04
CA ARG A 55 -9.72 -17.87 -1.70
C ARG A 55 -10.27 -18.94 -0.78
#